data_d1df42d6471543c7c4cac8da57d4fb9b
#
_entry.id   d1df42d6471543c7c4cac8da57d4fb9b
#
_cell.length_a   1.000
_cell.length_b   1.000
_cell.length_c   1.000
_cell.angle_alpha   90.00
_cell.angle_beta   90.00
_cell.angle_gamma   90.00
#
_symmetry.space_group_name_H-M   'P 1'
#
loop_
_entity.id
_entity.type
_entity.pdbx_description
1 polymer ?
#
loop_
_entity_poly.entity_id
_entity_poly.type
_entity_poly.pdbx_seq_one_letter_code
_entity_poly.pdbx_strand_id
1 'polypeptide(L)'
;MKSLALAVALLALVGTAHADDPIKILFVGNSYTFGRADPVMRYNAANVHDLTAGFYEQNQSGTNAWEPHPWGGVPGIFKEMTVQAGLNYDVSISARNAATLRGQFLNTANSTWDMRGNVASRDWGVVVLQEQSDAALPAGKGKNANAAQFQAYANQFEKFIHNGAAQTYTETQLYGSLAACMATGLSQGSCNTTRNISANPNADVNTKVYLTDTWARPDMVFSHQNITNDPNTPDGAPIPDGTGTSATLYYSNLQDMTTDLHNTIYGVAAANKGFAGVVAAGDAFQLAVNTGLAAATGFYDSNGVWQTPATGIDLWWKDRLHASVYGSYLDALMQFGTITGLNPLTLGAGEQAAIDLGIDSTTALALQKVASTQLGFTAAVPEPGSWALFAAGLAVVVGLRRRRPHAR
;
A
#
# COMPACT_ATOMS: atom_id res chain seq x y z
N MET A 1 46.10 -27.28 54.98
CA MET A 1 45.39 -27.37 53.71
C MET A 1 44.15 -26.47 53.82
N LYS A 2 44.20 -25.31 53.22
CA LYS A 2 43.12 -24.32 53.25
C LYS A 2 42.51 -24.24 51.84
N SER A 3 41.26 -24.71 51.69
CA SER A 3 40.51 -24.67 50.45
C SER A 3 39.97 -23.24 50.22
N LEU A 4 40.39 -22.62 49.15
CA LEU A 4 39.87 -21.31 48.70
C LEU A 4 38.67 -21.53 47.81
N ALA A 5 37.46 -21.19 48.24
CA ALA A 5 36.29 -21.21 47.41
C ALA A 5 36.19 -19.91 46.64
N LEU A 6 36.26 -19.99 45.30
CA LEU A 6 36.08 -18.84 44.40
C LEU A 6 34.60 -18.67 44.08
N ALA A 7 33.95 -17.69 44.63
CA ALA A 7 32.59 -17.31 44.28
C ALA A 7 32.62 -16.39 43.06
N VAL A 8 32.13 -16.90 41.92
CA VAL A 8 31.90 -16.09 40.72
C VAL A 8 30.53 -15.44 40.84
N ALA A 9 30.54 -14.12 41.07
CA ALA A 9 29.30 -13.34 41.03
C ALA A 9 28.98 -12.99 39.55
N LEU A 10 27.93 -13.64 38.99
CA LEU A 10 27.34 -13.23 37.71
C LEU A 10 26.53 -11.94 37.97
N LEU A 11 27.09 -10.78 37.62
CA LEU A 11 26.29 -9.56 37.46
C LEU A 11 25.44 -9.68 36.19
N ALA A 12 24.15 -9.97 36.36
CA ALA A 12 23.18 -9.79 35.29
C ALA A 12 23.00 -8.29 35.05
N LEU A 13 23.61 -7.78 33.97
CA LEU A 13 23.25 -6.47 33.41
C LEU A 13 21.82 -6.57 32.87
N VAL A 14 20.85 -6.21 33.69
CA VAL A 14 19.50 -5.91 33.21
C VAL A 14 19.61 -4.55 32.49
N GLY A 15 19.94 -4.60 31.20
CA GLY A 15 19.75 -3.44 30.34
C GLY A 15 18.25 -3.13 30.32
N THR A 16 17.87 -1.94 30.79
CA THR A 16 16.54 -1.40 30.52
C THR A 16 16.48 -1.20 29.01
N ALA A 17 15.79 -2.11 28.32
CA ALA A 17 15.39 -1.89 26.94
C ALA A 17 14.44 -0.68 27.00
N HIS A 18 14.95 0.50 26.63
CA HIS A 18 14.07 1.59 26.23
C HIS A 18 13.39 1.09 24.96
N ALA A 19 12.07 0.95 24.98
CA ALA A 19 11.32 0.80 23.75
C ALA A 19 11.57 2.08 22.95
N ASP A 20 12.16 1.95 21.76
CA ASP A 20 12.32 3.08 20.86
C ASP A 20 10.96 3.72 20.60
N ASP A 21 10.92 5.05 20.51
CA ASP A 21 9.71 5.76 20.17
C ASP A 21 9.13 5.20 18.84
N PRO A 22 7.83 5.04 18.74
CA PRO A 22 7.22 4.46 17.54
C PRO A 22 7.49 5.33 16.31
N ILE A 23 7.77 4.69 15.18
CA ILE A 23 7.83 5.35 13.89
C ILE A 23 6.40 5.73 13.50
N LYS A 24 6.11 7.03 13.45
CA LYS A 24 4.80 7.56 13.05
C LYS A 24 4.66 7.45 11.54
N ILE A 25 3.67 6.71 11.08
CA ILE A 25 3.39 6.54 9.65
C ILE A 25 1.96 6.99 9.32
N LEU A 26 1.83 7.73 8.22
CA LEU A 26 0.55 8.17 7.68
C LEU A 26 0.32 7.59 6.29
N PHE A 27 -0.79 6.89 6.11
CA PHE A 27 -1.28 6.48 4.80
C PHE A 27 -2.32 7.49 4.32
N VAL A 28 -2.04 8.16 3.21
CA VAL A 28 -2.93 9.13 2.55
C VAL A 28 -3.46 8.50 1.28
N GLY A 29 -4.78 8.36 1.17
CA GLY A 29 -5.33 7.69 0.00
C GLY A 29 -6.87 7.71 -0.08
N ASN A 30 -7.40 6.64 -0.61
CA ASN A 30 -8.83 6.47 -0.86
C ASN A 30 -9.25 5.02 -0.60
N SER A 31 -10.27 4.52 -1.31
CA SER A 31 -10.79 3.16 -1.15
C SER A 31 -9.75 2.06 -1.40
N TYR A 32 -8.68 2.33 -2.12
CA TYR A 32 -7.57 1.40 -2.27
C TYR A 32 -6.78 1.24 -0.97
N THR A 33 -6.60 2.35 -0.24
CA THR A 33 -5.89 2.35 1.04
C THR A 33 -6.75 1.77 2.18
N PHE A 34 -8.03 2.19 2.31
CA PHE A 34 -8.85 1.66 3.41
C PHE A 34 -9.47 0.28 3.11
N GLY A 35 -9.31 -0.25 1.89
CA GLY A 35 -9.86 -1.54 1.48
C GLY A 35 -11.39 -1.53 1.44
N ARG A 36 -11.96 -1.47 0.23
CA ARG A 36 -13.40 -1.25 -0.02
C ARG A 36 -14.33 -2.23 0.68
N ALA A 37 -13.93 -3.48 0.85
CA ALA A 37 -14.79 -4.55 1.32
C ALA A 37 -14.34 -5.15 2.64
N ASP A 38 -15.29 -5.51 3.50
CA ASP A 38 -15.01 -6.34 4.66
C ASP A 38 -14.52 -7.75 4.25
N PRO A 39 -13.65 -8.37 5.06
CA PRO A 39 -13.19 -7.94 6.38
C PRO A 39 -12.04 -6.91 6.37
N VAL A 40 -11.48 -6.56 5.19
CA VAL A 40 -10.29 -5.69 5.07
C VAL A 40 -10.55 -4.30 5.62
N MET A 41 -11.66 -3.67 5.23
CA MET A 41 -11.95 -2.27 5.57
C MET A 41 -11.87 -2.00 7.08
N ARG A 42 -12.36 -2.93 7.89
CA ARG A 42 -12.37 -2.81 9.37
C ARG A 42 -11.27 -3.61 10.05
N TYR A 43 -10.41 -4.30 9.28
CA TYR A 43 -9.37 -5.12 9.85
C TYR A 43 -8.41 -4.29 10.72
N ASN A 44 -8.22 -4.71 11.97
CA ASN A 44 -7.31 -4.11 12.94
C ASN A 44 -7.53 -2.58 13.17
N ALA A 45 -8.75 -2.08 12.92
CA ALA A 45 -9.08 -0.66 13.02
C ALA A 45 -8.83 -0.06 14.44
N ALA A 46 -8.87 -0.89 15.49
CA ALA A 46 -8.57 -0.45 16.85
C ALA A 46 -7.10 -0.03 17.06
N ASN A 47 -6.21 -0.45 16.18
CA ASN A 47 -4.77 -0.17 16.24
C ASN A 47 -4.29 0.76 15.10
N VAL A 48 -5.24 1.42 14.41
CA VAL A 48 -5.00 2.42 13.38
C VAL A 48 -5.72 3.71 13.76
N HIS A 49 -5.02 4.84 13.74
CA HIS A 49 -5.64 6.14 13.96
C HIS A 49 -6.32 6.62 12.67
N ASP A 50 -7.63 6.47 12.59
CA ASP A 50 -8.41 6.99 11.46
C ASP A 50 -8.69 8.47 11.65
N LEU A 51 -7.91 9.31 10.97
CA LEU A 51 -7.98 10.77 11.06
C LEU A 51 -9.17 11.35 10.30
N THR A 52 -9.93 10.53 9.59
CA THR A 52 -11.12 10.92 8.82
C THR A 52 -12.42 10.34 9.37
N ALA A 53 -12.40 9.65 10.51
CA ALA A 53 -13.58 9.05 11.13
C ALA A 53 -14.70 10.07 11.38
N GLY A 54 -14.36 11.29 11.80
CA GLY A 54 -15.34 12.36 12.03
C GLY A 54 -16.12 12.78 10.78
N PHE A 55 -15.60 12.52 9.57
CA PHE A 55 -16.35 12.74 8.34
C PHE A 55 -17.54 11.78 8.23
N TYR A 56 -17.35 10.51 8.53
CA TYR A 56 -18.42 9.52 8.53
C TYR A 56 -19.51 9.83 9.55
N GLU A 57 -19.16 10.29 10.75
CA GLU A 57 -20.13 10.67 11.79
C GLU A 57 -21.13 11.71 11.30
N GLN A 58 -20.70 12.59 10.37
CA GLN A 58 -21.52 13.65 9.80
C GLN A 58 -22.20 13.28 8.48
N ASN A 59 -21.79 12.17 7.82
CA ASN A 59 -22.16 11.83 6.45
C ASN A 59 -22.46 10.34 6.30
N GLN A 60 -23.40 9.79 7.05
CA GLN A 60 -23.73 8.35 7.07
C GLN A 60 -24.74 7.93 5.97
N SER A 61 -24.77 8.62 4.82
CA SER A 61 -25.70 8.33 3.75
C SER A 61 -24.99 8.17 2.39
N GLY A 62 -25.70 7.66 1.40
CA GLY A 62 -25.14 7.39 0.08
C GLY A 62 -24.02 6.35 0.12
N THR A 63 -22.93 6.58 -0.61
CA THR A 63 -21.78 5.67 -0.63
C THR A 63 -21.10 5.51 0.72
N ASN A 64 -21.14 6.55 1.58
CA ASN A 64 -20.55 6.46 2.91
C ASN A 64 -21.23 5.41 3.81
N ALA A 65 -22.51 5.10 3.56
CA ALA A 65 -23.23 4.08 4.32
C ALA A 65 -22.60 2.68 4.17
N TRP A 66 -21.86 2.46 3.08
CA TRP A 66 -21.19 1.19 2.79
C TRP A 66 -19.73 1.16 3.25
N GLU A 67 -19.24 2.28 3.74
CA GLU A 67 -17.83 2.49 4.12
C GLU A 67 -17.72 2.99 5.56
N PRO A 68 -18.29 2.24 6.54
CA PRO A 68 -18.34 2.69 7.94
C PRO A 68 -16.95 2.77 8.56
N HIS A 69 -16.70 3.87 9.24
CA HIS A 69 -15.50 4.06 10.06
C HIS A 69 -15.64 3.42 11.47
N PRO A 70 -14.53 3.21 12.21
CA PRO A 70 -13.15 3.48 11.81
C PRO A 70 -12.61 2.44 10.82
N TRP A 71 -11.68 2.89 9.99
CA TRP A 71 -11.00 2.05 9.01
C TRP A 71 -9.67 1.52 9.53
N GLY A 72 -9.40 0.23 9.25
CA GLY A 72 -8.08 -0.35 9.38
C GLY A 72 -7.43 -0.51 8.01
N GLY A 73 -8.08 -1.27 7.12
CA GLY A 73 -7.65 -1.40 5.73
C GLY A 73 -6.27 -2.01 5.54
N VAL A 74 -5.62 -1.65 4.45
CA VAL A 74 -4.21 -2.00 4.18
C VAL A 74 -3.28 -1.53 5.31
N PRO A 75 -3.44 -0.31 5.89
CA PRO A 75 -2.70 0.11 7.08
C PRO A 75 -2.88 -0.82 8.30
N GLY A 76 -4.08 -1.38 8.49
CA GLY A 76 -4.35 -2.33 9.56
C GLY A 76 -3.60 -3.65 9.38
N ILE A 77 -3.54 -4.15 8.13
CA ILE A 77 -2.75 -5.35 7.77
C ILE A 77 -1.25 -5.06 7.96
N PHE A 78 -0.77 -3.91 7.48
CA PHE A 78 0.61 -3.46 7.69
C PHE A 78 0.96 -3.39 9.19
N LYS A 79 0.05 -2.83 10.02
CA LYS A 79 0.24 -2.75 11.47
C LYS A 79 0.46 -4.14 12.08
N GLU A 80 -0.36 -5.12 11.72
CA GLU A 80 -0.22 -6.49 12.25
C GLU A 80 1.11 -7.11 11.82
N MET A 81 1.49 -6.98 10.56
CA MET A 81 2.78 -7.47 10.04
C MET A 81 3.96 -6.85 10.81
N THR A 82 3.90 -5.55 11.12
CA THR A 82 4.97 -4.87 11.87
C THR A 82 5.04 -5.32 13.32
N VAL A 83 3.89 -5.57 13.96
CA VAL A 83 3.85 -6.15 15.32
C VAL A 83 4.47 -7.55 15.33
N GLN A 84 4.09 -8.41 14.39
CA GLN A 84 4.67 -9.75 14.26
C GLN A 84 6.19 -9.71 14.00
N ALA A 85 6.67 -8.73 13.23
CA ALA A 85 8.09 -8.53 12.96
C ALA A 85 8.86 -7.86 14.13
N GLY A 86 8.19 -7.54 15.24
CA GLY A 86 8.81 -6.88 16.40
C GLY A 86 9.15 -5.40 16.16
N LEU A 87 8.50 -4.76 15.18
CA LEU A 87 8.70 -3.36 14.85
C LEU A 87 7.64 -2.47 15.52
N ASN A 88 8.06 -1.27 15.94
CA ASN A 88 7.19 -0.33 16.64
C ASN A 88 6.76 0.80 15.69
N TYR A 89 5.57 0.64 15.06
CA TYR A 89 4.94 1.66 14.22
C TYR A 89 3.65 2.19 14.87
N ASP A 90 3.49 3.52 14.86
CA ASP A 90 2.25 4.22 15.18
C ASP A 90 1.56 4.56 13.86
N VAL A 91 0.53 3.80 13.51
CA VAL A 91 -0.09 3.78 12.17
C VAL A 91 -1.33 4.66 12.15
N SER A 92 -1.38 5.57 11.18
CA SER A 92 -2.52 6.46 10.92
C SER A 92 -2.99 6.34 9.47
N ILE A 93 -4.28 6.56 9.26
CA ILE A 93 -4.88 6.66 7.93
C ILE A 93 -5.60 8.01 7.78
N SER A 94 -5.46 8.63 6.61
CA SER A 94 -6.21 9.81 6.18
C SER A 94 -6.69 9.54 4.76
N ALA A 95 -7.94 9.10 4.62
CA ALA A 95 -8.46 8.64 3.35
C ALA A 95 -9.89 9.14 3.11
N ARG A 96 -10.27 9.19 1.83
CA ARG A 96 -11.65 9.42 1.40
C ARG A 96 -11.93 8.69 0.10
N ASN A 97 -13.12 8.09 0.00
CA ASN A 97 -13.54 7.40 -1.20
C ASN A 97 -13.35 8.24 -2.47
N ALA A 98 -12.78 7.63 -3.51
CA ALA A 98 -12.53 8.19 -4.84
C ALA A 98 -11.73 9.52 -4.87
N ALA A 99 -11.10 9.93 -3.77
CA ALA A 99 -10.34 11.18 -3.75
C ALA A 99 -9.01 11.05 -4.53
N THR A 100 -8.76 12.05 -5.39
CA THR A 100 -7.45 12.26 -6.03
C THR A 100 -6.51 13.00 -5.09
N LEU A 101 -5.19 12.92 -5.30
CA LEU A 101 -4.22 13.72 -4.52
C LEU A 101 -4.53 15.23 -4.64
N ARG A 102 -4.93 15.70 -5.84
CA ARG A 102 -5.38 17.10 -5.98
C ARG A 102 -6.56 17.42 -5.06
N GLY A 103 -7.58 16.56 -5.06
CA GLY A 103 -8.76 16.73 -4.22
C GLY A 103 -8.40 16.75 -2.74
N GLN A 104 -7.53 15.85 -2.32
CA GLN A 104 -7.03 15.74 -0.95
C GLN A 104 -6.19 16.97 -0.54
N PHE A 105 -5.33 17.47 -1.43
CA PHE A 105 -4.48 18.61 -1.14
C PHE A 105 -5.25 19.94 -1.04
N LEU A 106 -6.27 20.13 -1.88
CA LEU A 106 -6.99 21.40 -1.99
C LEU A 106 -8.22 21.51 -1.09
N ASN A 107 -8.85 20.39 -0.72
CA ASN A 107 -10.07 20.43 0.07
C ASN A 107 -9.76 20.47 1.57
N THR A 108 -9.86 21.67 2.13
CA THR A 108 -9.67 21.94 3.55
C THR A 108 -10.91 22.63 4.17
N ALA A 109 -12.02 22.69 3.41
CA ALA A 109 -13.24 23.37 3.84
C ALA A 109 -13.98 22.61 4.96
N ASN A 110 -13.77 21.30 5.07
CA ASN A 110 -14.35 20.47 6.12
C ASN A 110 -13.23 19.99 7.05
N SER A 111 -13.24 20.42 8.31
CA SER A 111 -12.22 20.06 9.29
C SER A 111 -12.16 18.55 9.62
N THR A 112 -13.26 17.83 9.39
CA THR A 112 -13.30 16.36 9.57
C THR A 112 -12.72 15.61 8.37
N TRP A 113 -12.37 16.32 7.31
CA TRP A 113 -11.76 15.79 6.11
C TRP A 113 -10.72 16.75 5.52
N ASP A 114 -9.94 17.38 6.34
CA ASP A 114 -8.78 18.17 5.92
C ASP A 114 -7.55 17.26 5.80
N MET A 115 -7.39 16.64 4.61
CA MET A 115 -6.30 15.69 4.37
C MET A 115 -4.92 16.36 4.46
N ARG A 116 -4.81 17.60 4.01
CA ARG A 116 -3.58 18.39 4.16
C ARG A 116 -3.34 18.77 5.62
N GLY A 117 -4.39 19.11 6.36
CA GLY A 117 -4.34 19.34 7.80
C GLY A 117 -3.92 18.08 8.55
N ASN A 118 -4.40 16.91 8.15
CA ASN A 118 -3.99 15.62 8.71
C ASN A 118 -2.49 15.36 8.48
N VAL A 119 -1.97 15.68 7.28
CA VAL A 119 -0.51 15.63 7.02
C VAL A 119 0.25 16.60 7.90
N ALA A 120 -0.28 17.80 8.15
CA ALA A 120 0.35 18.81 8.99
C ALA A 120 0.14 18.60 10.50
N SER A 121 -0.58 17.56 10.93
CA SER A 121 -0.95 17.36 12.34
C SER A 121 0.18 16.84 13.22
N ARG A 122 1.17 16.18 12.63
CA ARG A 122 2.28 15.52 13.36
C ARG A 122 3.56 15.56 12.52
N ASP A 123 4.69 15.35 13.19
CA ASP A 123 5.99 15.00 12.61
C ASP A 123 5.99 13.52 12.18
N TRP A 124 5.75 13.26 10.92
CA TRP A 124 5.70 11.89 10.39
C TRP A 124 7.09 11.37 10.03
N GLY A 125 7.43 10.15 10.46
CA GLY A 125 8.62 9.45 9.98
C GLY A 125 8.44 8.91 8.57
N VAL A 126 7.19 8.52 8.22
CA VAL A 126 6.82 7.98 6.91
C VAL A 126 5.46 8.54 6.48
N VAL A 127 5.34 8.92 5.20
CA VAL A 127 4.06 9.23 4.56
C VAL A 127 3.95 8.44 3.25
N VAL A 128 2.84 7.72 3.08
CA VAL A 128 2.52 6.99 1.85
C VAL A 128 1.41 7.72 1.14
N LEU A 129 1.59 8.06 -0.13
CA LEU A 129 0.62 8.76 -0.96
C LEU A 129 0.07 7.82 -2.03
N GLN A 130 -1.24 7.62 -2.06
CA GLN A 130 -1.93 6.80 -3.04
C GLN A 130 -2.92 7.67 -3.84
N GLU A 131 -2.76 7.67 -5.16
CA GLU A 131 -3.63 8.39 -6.10
C GLU A 131 -4.93 7.60 -6.37
N GLN A 132 -5.95 8.27 -6.87
CA GLN A 132 -7.17 7.62 -7.33
C GLN A 132 -6.84 6.62 -8.48
N SER A 133 -7.54 5.49 -8.51
CA SER A 133 -7.20 4.26 -9.24
C SER A 133 -6.71 4.42 -10.69
N ASP A 134 -7.36 5.27 -11.50
CA ASP A 134 -7.03 5.51 -12.91
C ASP A 134 -6.50 6.94 -13.18
N ALA A 135 -6.38 7.78 -12.14
CA ALA A 135 -5.95 9.16 -12.32
C ALA A 135 -4.46 9.29 -12.71
N ALA A 136 -3.61 8.35 -12.31
CA ALA A 136 -2.21 8.33 -12.73
C ALA A 136 -2.00 7.90 -14.19
N LEU A 137 -3.03 7.43 -14.89
CA LEU A 137 -2.93 7.03 -16.29
C LEU A 137 -2.75 8.21 -17.25
N PRO A 138 -2.13 7.97 -18.41
CA PRO A 138 -2.06 8.96 -19.50
C PRO A 138 -3.45 9.43 -19.94
N ALA A 139 -3.58 10.68 -20.34
CA ALA A 139 -4.83 11.26 -20.78
C ALA A 139 -5.52 10.40 -21.86
N GLY A 140 -6.83 10.16 -21.69
CA GLY A 140 -7.64 9.33 -22.58
C GLY A 140 -7.52 7.82 -22.35
N LYS A 141 -6.72 7.38 -21.40
CA LYS A 141 -6.55 5.96 -21.02
C LYS A 141 -7.35 5.54 -19.79
N GLY A 142 -8.30 6.36 -19.37
CA GLY A 142 -9.23 6.11 -18.25
C GLY A 142 -10.23 7.25 -18.14
N LYS A 143 -11.30 7.03 -17.39
CA LYS A 143 -12.32 8.05 -17.15
C LYS A 143 -11.75 9.25 -16.39
N ASN A 144 -10.86 9.00 -15.42
CA ASN A 144 -10.25 10.00 -14.57
C ASN A 144 -8.75 10.22 -14.91
N ALA A 145 -8.27 9.59 -15.99
CA ALA A 145 -6.87 9.60 -16.39
C ALA A 145 -6.30 11.01 -16.56
N ASN A 146 -5.32 11.37 -15.74
CA ASN A 146 -4.76 12.71 -15.65
C ASN A 146 -3.36 12.71 -15.00
N ALA A 147 -2.41 12.05 -15.67
CA ALA A 147 -1.04 11.92 -15.21
C ALA A 147 -0.39 13.27 -14.83
N ALA A 148 -0.71 14.35 -15.59
CA ALA A 148 -0.18 15.69 -15.30
C ALA A 148 -0.70 16.23 -13.96
N GLN A 149 -1.96 15.98 -13.62
CA GLN A 149 -2.54 16.37 -12.34
C GLN A 149 -1.98 15.55 -11.19
N PHE A 150 -1.83 14.23 -11.39
CA PHE A 150 -1.15 13.36 -10.44
C PHE A 150 0.27 13.86 -10.12
N GLN A 151 1.09 14.07 -11.16
CA GLN A 151 2.46 14.57 -10.99
C GLN A 151 2.52 15.88 -10.21
N ALA A 152 1.65 16.84 -10.58
CA ALA A 152 1.63 18.16 -9.95
C ALA A 152 1.33 18.06 -8.45
N TYR A 153 0.33 17.27 -8.06
CA TYR A 153 -0.11 17.21 -6.68
C TYR A 153 0.66 16.19 -5.82
N ALA A 154 1.25 15.15 -6.41
CA ALA A 154 2.25 14.35 -5.73
C ALA A 154 3.45 15.22 -5.30
N ASN A 155 3.96 16.06 -6.20
CA ASN A 155 5.04 17.01 -5.91
C ASN A 155 4.63 18.09 -4.90
N GLN A 156 3.37 18.54 -4.91
CA GLN A 156 2.88 19.51 -3.91
C GLN A 156 2.80 18.88 -2.50
N PHE A 157 2.36 17.62 -2.38
CA PHE A 157 2.40 16.91 -1.12
C PHE A 157 3.82 16.72 -0.61
N GLU A 158 4.74 16.24 -1.46
CA GLU A 158 6.15 16.07 -1.10
C GLU A 158 6.74 17.40 -0.58
N LYS A 159 6.56 18.48 -1.33
CA LYS A 159 7.02 19.80 -0.94
C LYS A 159 6.39 20.27 0.39
N PHE A 160 5.12 20.01 0.61
CA PHE A 160 4.41 20.37 1.82
C PHE A 160 4.91 19.58 3.04
N ILE A 161 5.25 18.31 2.84
CA ILE A 161 5.78 17.44 3.88
C ILE A 161 7.22 17.84 4.25
N HIS A 162 8.07 18.14 3.28
CA HIS A 162 9.49 18.38 3.53
C HIS A 162 9.84 19.84 3.81
N ASN A 163 9.25 20.78 3.08
CA ASN A 163 9.60 22.20 3.20
C ASN A 163 8.70 22.95 4.19
N GLY A 164 7.41 22.64 4.17
CA GLY A 164 6.40 23.19 5.06
C GLY A 164 6.14 24.69 4.95
N ALA A 165 6.82 25.44 4.09
CA ALA A 165 6.59 26.87 3.92
C ALA A 165 5.20 27.15 3.33
N ALA A 166 4.56 28.25 3.78
CA ALA A 166 3.34 28.73 3.16
C ALA A 166 3.56 29.04 1.67
N GLN A 167 2.56 28.72 0.86
CA GLN A 167 2.63 28.90 -0.58
C GLN A 167 1.41 29.67 -1.10
N THR A 168 1.64 30.50 -2.11
CA THR A 168 0.57 31.15 -2.88
C THR A 168 0.86 30.93 -4.36
N TYR A 169 -0.06 30.31 -5.08
CA TYR A 169 0.08 30.01 -6.50
C TYR A 169 -1.27 29.92 -7.19
N THR A 170 -1.28 29.99 -8.52
CA THR A 170 -2.41 29.53 -9.35
C THR A 170 -2.08 28.21 -9.99
N GLU A 171 -3.09 27.41 -10.37
CA GLU A 171 -2.82 26.16 -11.09
C GLU A 171 -2.21 26.46 -12.49
N THR A 172 -2.49 27.63 -13.09
CA THR A 172 -1.76 28.11 -14.27
C THR A 172 -0.25 28.17 -14.05
N GLN A 173 0.20 28.67 -12.88
CA GLN A 173 1.62 28.69 -12.50
C GLN A 173 2.15 27.29 -12.20
N LEU A 174 1.35 26.46 -11.54
CA LEU A 174 1.73 25.07 -11.20
C LEU A 174 1.99 24.22 -12.46
N TYR A 175 1.14 24.37 -13.49
CA TYR A 175 1.29 23.65 -14.78
C TYR A 175 2.16 24.38 -15.81
N GLY A 176 2.69 25.56 -15.47
CA GLY A 176 3.57 26.37 -16.33
C GLY A 176 2.85 27.23 -17.39
N SER A 177 1.60 26.96 -17.71
CA SER A 177 0.78 27.79 -18.58
C SER A 177 -0.72 27.54 -18.39
N LEU A 178 -1.55 28.51 -18.82
CA LEU A 178 -3.01 28.34 -18.82
C LEU A 178 -3.45 27.19 -19.74
N ALA A 179 -2.81 27.07 -20.91
CA ALA A 179 -3.12 25.99 -21.85
C ALA A 179 -2.83 24.61 -21.25
N ALA A 180 -1.68 24.42 -20.60
CA ALA A 180 -1.33 23.17 -19.91
C ALA A 180 -2.27 22.87 -18.75
N CYS A 181 -2.65 23.89 -17.97
CA CYS A 181 -3.64 23.71 -16.92
C CYS A 181 -5.00 23.26 -17.47
N MET A 182 -5.50 23.93 -18.50
CA MET A 182 -6.80 23.58 -19.11
C MET A 182 -6.77 22.19 -19.78
N ALA A 183 -5.63 21.74 -20.27
CA ALA A 183 -5.45 20.40 -20.81
C ALA A 183 -5.67 19.29 -19.77
N THR A 184 -5.59 19.61 -18.46
CA THR A 184 -5.97 18.70 -17.38
C THR A 184 -7.48 18.59 -17.14
N GLY A 185 -8.31 19.23 -17.98
CA GLY A 185 -9.77 19.27 -17.82
C GLY A 185 -10.28 20.36 -16.87
N LEU A 186 -9.42 21.19 -16.31
CA LEU A 186 -9.81 22.31 -15.46
C LEU A 186 -10.33 23.48 -16.30
N SER A 187 -11.32 24.20 -15.78
CA SER A 187 -11.78 25.45 -16.39
C SER A 187 -10.72 26.56 -16.24
N GLN A 188 -10.75 27.54 -17.14
CA GLN A 188 -9.90 28.73 -17.03
C GLN A 188 -10.04 29.42 -15.64
N GLY A 189 -11.27 29.52 -15.12
CA GLY A 189 -11.52 30.07 -13.79
C GLY A 189 -10.79 29.29 -12.70
N SER A 190 -10.87 27.96 -12.74
CA SER A 190 -10.17 27.09 -11.78
C SER A 190 -8.66 27.24 -11.90
N CYS A 191 -8.13 27.28 -13.13
CA CYS A 191 -6.69 27.45 -13.38
C CYS A 191 -6.13 28.77 -12.84
N ASN A 192 -6.92 29.85 -12.89
CA ASN A 192 -6.51 31.18 -12.43
C ASN A 192 -6.89 31.46 -10.96
N THR A 193 -7.59 30.54 -10.29
CA THR A 193 -7.90 30.69 -8.87
C THR A 193 -6.61 30.66 -8.04
N THR A 194 -6.41 31.70 -7.24
CA THR A 194 -5.30 31.74 -6.28
C THR A 194 -5.49 30.71 -5.18
N ARG A 195 -4.51 29.84 -5.00
CA ARG A 195 -4.43 28.83 -3.94
C ARG A 195 -3.52 29.36 -2.83
N ASN A 196 -4.06 29.51 -1.64
CA ASN A 196 -3.30 29.88 -0.44
C ASN A 196 -3.13 28.63 0.41
N ILE A 197 -1.90 28.15 0.51
CA ILE A 197 -1.53 26.97 1.28
C ILE A 197 -0.84 27.44 2.55
N SER A 198 -1.45 27.17 3.70
CA SER A 198 -0.85 27.49 5.01
C SER A 198 0.44 26.70 5.22
N ALA A 199 1.32 27.20 6.06
CA ALA A 199 2.54 26.46 6.43
C ALA A 199 2.20 25.13 7.13
N ASN A 200 3.04 24.14 6.93
CA ASN A 200 3.06 22.90 7.71
C ASN A 200 4.05 23.04 8.86
N PRO A 201 3.60 23.18 10.10
CA PRO A 201 4.50 23.39 11.25
C PRO A 201 5.31 22.13 11.62
N ASN A 202 4.89 20.97 11.12
CA ASN A 202 5.49 19.66 11.38
C ASN A 202 6.22 19.10 10.14
N ALA A 203 6.63 19.98 9.22
CA ALA A 203 7.41 19.56 8.07
C ALA A 203 8.82 19.11 8.49
N ASP A 204 9.24 17.98 7.95
CA ASP A 204 10.59 17.44 8.17
C ASP A 204 11.17 16.88 6.87
N VAL A 205 12.34 17.39 6.47
CA VAL A 205 13.06 16.92 5.28
C VAL A 205 13.48 15.44 5.37
N ASN A 206 13.51 14.87 6.56
CA ASN A 206 13.85 13.47 6.79
C ASN A 206 12.65 12.52 6.68
N THR A 207 11.42 13.02 6.60
CA THR A 207 10.23 12.19 6.38
C THR A 207 10.41 11.38 5.10
N LYS A 208 10.22 10.07 5.18
CA LYS A 208 10.23 9.23 3.99
C LYS A 208 8.87 9.28 3.29
N VAL A 209 8.82 9.86 2.09
CA VAL A 209 7.59 9.96 1.30
C VAL A 209 7.61 8.92 0.19
N TYR A 210 6.62 8.01 0.19
CA TYR A 210 6.45 6.99 -0.85
C TYR A 210 5.22 7.27 -1.69
N LEU A 211 5.29 6.91 -2.98
CA LEU A 211 4.12 6.80 -3.86
C LEU A 211 3.69 5.34 -3.93
N THR A 212 2.40 5.05 -3.99
CA THR A 212 1.90 3.71 -4.25
C THR A 212 1.60 3.56 -5.74
N ASP A 213 2.24 2.57 -6.39
CA ASP A 213 1.87 2.10 -7.71
C ASP A 213 0.57 1.29 -7.61
N THR A 214 -0.50 1.79 -8.23
CA THR A 214 -1.81 1.14 -8.21
C THR A 214 -1.91 0.05 -9.29
N TRP A 215 -2.83 -0.88 -9.11
CA TRP A 215 -2.98 -2.06 -9.99
C TRP A 215 -3.88 -1.80 -11.19
N ALA A 216 -3.64 -2.58 -12.26
CA ALA A 216 -4.52 -2.62 -13.43
C ALA A 216 -5.91 -3.15 -13.05
N ARG A 217 -6.94 -2.66 -13.71
CA ARG A 217 -8.35 -2.92 -13.40
C ARG A 217 -9.01 -3.76 -14.48
N PRO A 218 -9.52 -4.96 -14.17
CA PRO A 218 -10.23 -5.79 -15.14
C PRO A 218 -11.46 -5.12 -15.77
N ASP A 219 -12.16 -4.21 -15.05
CA ASP A 219 -13.28 -3.46 -15.59
C ASP A 219 -12.91 -2.47 -16.71
N MET A 220 -11.63 -2.10 -16.84
CA MET A 220 -11.13 -1.27 -17.92
C MET A 220 -10.57 -2.06 -19.11
N VAL A 221 -10.51 -3.38 -19.00
CA VAL A 221 -9.88 -4.30 -19.95
C VAL A 221 -10.87 -5.26 -20.58
N PHE A 222 -11.78 -5.82 -19.77
CA PHE A 222 -12.68 -6.90 -20.22
C PHE A 222 -14.10 -6.40 -20.43
N SER A 223 -14.72 -6.85 -21.55
CA SER A 223 -16.09 -6.47 -21.89
C SER A 223 -17.07 -6.91 -20.80
N HIS A 224 -17.89 -5.98 -20.34
CA HIS A 224 -18.90 -6.20 -19.32
C HIS A 224 -20.03 -5.17 -19.46
N GLN A 225 -21.15 -5.39 -18.77
CA GLN A 225 -22.22 -4.40 -18.68
C GLN A 225 -21.78 -3.29 -17.73
N ASN A 226 -22.29 -2.08 -17.95
CA ASN A 226 -22.18 -1.03 -16.96
C ASN A 226 -22.77 -1.50 -15.63
N ILE A 227 -22.14 -1.10 -14.53
CA ILE A 227 -22.56 -1.48 -13.19
C ILE A 227 -22.88 -0.24 -12.35
N THR A 228 -23.73 -0.42 -11.37
CA THR A 228 -23.94 0.49 -10.24
C THR A 228 -23.71 -0.28 -8.94
N ASN A 229 -23.41 0.43 -7.86
CA ASN A 229 -23.38 -0.19 -6.55
C ASN A 229 -24.83 -0.39 -6.07
N ASP A 230 -25.14 -1.54 -5.49
CA ASP A 230 -26.44 -1.80 -4.89
C ASP A 230 -26.55 -1.07 -3.55
N PRO A 231 -27.43 -0.04 -3.43
CA PRO A 231 -27.58 0.72 -2.19
C PRO A 231 -28.22 -0.08 -1.04
N ASN A 232 -28.76 -1.27 -1.33
CA ASN A 232 -29.44 -2.11 -0.34
C ASN A 232 -28.50 -3.17 0.27
N THR A 233 -27.27 -3.30 -0.21
CA THR A 233 -26.26 -4.18 0.36
C THR A 233 -25.30 -3.41 1.25
N PRO A 234 -24.84 -3.99 2.38
CA PRO A 234 -23.89 -3.32 3.28
C PRO A 234 -22.55 -2.95 2.63
N ASP A 235 -22.15 -3.71 1.63
CA ASP A 235 -20.89 -3.52 0.89
C ASP A 235 -21.08 -2.80 -0.45
N GLY A 236 -22.31 -2.35 -0.78
CA GLY A 236 -22.60 -1.69 -2.03
C GLY A 236 -22.23 -2.55 -3.25
N ALA A 237 -22.58 -3.85 -3.23
CA ALA A 237 -22.18 -4.79 -4.27
C ALA A 237 -22.57 -4.31 -5.67
N PRO A 238 -21.67 -4.46 -6.66
CA PRO A 238 -21.97 -4.02 -8.03
C PRO A 238 -23.06 -4.90 -8.66
N ILE A 239 -23.96 -4.25 -9.37
CA ILE A 239 -25.01 -4.91 -10.19
C ILE A 239 -25.02 -4.27 -11.59
N PRO A 240 -25.50 -4.98 -12.63
CA PRO A 240 -25.79 -4.37 -13.92
C PRO A 240 -26.72 -3.18 -13.75
N ASP A 241 -26.44 -2.04 -14.43
CA ASP A 241 -27.24 -0.80 -14.33
C ASP A 241 -28.61 -0.88 -15.02
N GLY A 242 -28.90 -1.99 -15.67
CA GLY A 242 -30.16 -2.22 -16.36
C GLY A 242 -30.31 -1.52 -17.71
N THR A 243 -29.29 -0.78 -18.15
CA THR A 243 -29.33 -0.10 -19.46
C THR A 243 -29.01 -1.01 -20.63
N GLY A 244 -28.38 -2.15 -20.39
CA GLY A 244 -27.84 -3.04 -21.42
C GLY A 244 -26.63 -2.45 -22.17
N THR A 245 -26.11 -1.31 -21.75
CA THR A 245 -24.95 -0.65 -22.36
C THR A 245 -23.66 -1.29 -21.86
N SER A 246 -22.73 -1.58 -22.79
CA SER A 246 -21.41 -2.07 -22.43
C SER A 246 -20.54 -0.96 -21.84
N ALA A 247 -19.71 -1.31 -20.86
CA ALA A 247 -18.74 -0.41 -20.29
C ALA A 247 -17.67 -0.01 -21.32
N THR A 248 -17.12 1.20 -21.16
CA THR A 248 -16.01 1.67 -22.00
C THR A 248 -14.72 0.98 -21.59
N LEU A 249 -14.05 0.34 -22.56
CA LEU A 249 -12.75 -0.27 -22.37
C LEU A 249 -11.64 0.71 -22.82
N TYR A 250 -10.54 0.70 -22.10
CA TYR A 250 -9.40 1.59 -22.36
C TYR A 250 -8.12 0.82 -22.70
N TYR A 251 -8.06 -0.48 -22.38
CA TYR A 251 -6.90 -1.34 -22.57
C TYR A 251 -7.29 -2.68 -23.18
N SER A 252 -6.33 -3.34 -23.82
CA SER A 252 -6.51 -4.68 -24.43
C SER A 252 -6.18 -5.80 -23.45
N ASN A 253 -5.37 -5.51 -22.43
CA ASN A 253 -4.92 -6.46 -21.42
C ASN A 253 -4.46 -5.74 -20.15
N LEU A 254 -4.32 -6.47 -19.04
CA LEU A 254 -3.90 -5.92 -17.76
C LEU A 254 -2.45 -5.41 -17.79
N GLN A 255 -1.57 -6.09 -18.55
CA GLN A 255 -0.15 -5.72 -18.63
C GLN A 255 0.07 -4.33 -19.20
N ASP A 256 -0.67 -3.94 -20.24
CA ASP A 256 -0.54 -2.61 -20.86
C ASP A 256 -0.97 -1.52 -19.87
N MET A 257 -2.04 -1.74 -19.13
CA MET A 257 -2.49 -0.80 -18.10
C MET A 257 -1.47 -0.71 -16.94
N THR A 258 -0.94 -1.84 -16.46
CA THR A 258 0.13 -1.87 -15.45
C THR A 258 1.35 -1.09 -15.95
N THR A 259 1.74 -1.27 -17.22
CA THR A 259 2.89 -0.56 -17.80
C THR A 259 2.69 0.95 -17.81
N ASP A 260 1.51 1.44 -18.15
CA ASP A 260 1.21 2.87 -18.14
C ASP A 260 1.21 3.45 -16.73
N LEU A 261 0.64 2.74 -15.73
CA LEU A 261 0.69 3.11 -14.31
C LEU A 261 2.13 3.16 -13.80
N HIS A 262 2.88 2.08 -14.01
CA HIS A 262 4.30 1.99 -13.67
C HIS A 262 5.09 3.18 -14.22
N ASN A 263 5.03 3.39 -15.54
CA ASN A 263 5.80 4.43 -16.20
C ASN A 263 5.49 5.82 -15.65
N THR A 264 4.23 6.11 -15.36
CA THR A 264 3.81 7.40 -14.81
C THR A 264 4.31 7.57 -13.37
N ILE A 265 4.02 6.60 -12.49
CA ILE A 265 4.27 6.73 -11.05
C ILE A 265 5.77 6.70 -10.76
N TYR A 266 6.50 5.77 -11.38
CA TYR A 266 7.96 5.70 -11.26
C TYR A 266 8.65 6.89 -11.93
N GLY A 267 8.10 7.40 -13.04
CA GLY A 267 8.59 8.61 -13.69
C GLY A 267 8.51 9.83 -12.77
N VAL A 268 7.40 9.98 -12.01
CA VAL A 268 7.24 11.07 -11.03
C VAL A 268 8.24 10.90 -9.88
N ALA A 269 8.36 9.69 -9.31
CA ALA A 269 9.31 9.43 -8.24
C ALA A 269 10.77 9.64 -8.68
N ALA A 270 11.12 9.23 -9.91
CA ALA A 270 12.47 9.40 -10.43
C ALA A 270 12.83 10.88 -10.69
N ALA A 271 11.85 11.69 -11.10
CA ALA A 271 12.03 13.11 -11.40
C ALA A 271 12.14 13.96 -10.12
N ASN A 272 11.53 13.57 -9.01
CA ASN A 272 11.57 14.28 -7.74
C ASN A 272 12.27 13.44 -6.65
N LYS A 273 13.48 13.84 -6.29
CA LYS A 273 14.33 13.15 -5.31
C LYS A 273 13.85 13.26 -3.86
N GLY A 274 12.81 14.02 -3.59
CA GLY A 274 12.14 14.04 -2.30
C GLY A 274 11.31 12.77 -2.03
N PHE A 275 10.94 12.02 -3.08
CA PHE A 275 10.33 10.71 -2.87
C PHE A 275 11.39 9.66 -2.47
N ALA A 276 11.12 8.92 -1.41
CA ALA A 276 11.97 7.83 -0.94
C ALA A 276 11.87 6.59 -1.85
N GLY A 277 10.78 6.46 -2.60
CA GLY A 277 10.57 5.36 -3.54
C GLY A 277 9.09 5.15 -3.90
N VAL A 278 8.84 4.01 -4.51
CA VAL A 278 7.50 3.56 -4.92
C VAL A 278 7.19 2.22 -4.25
N VAL A 279 6.00 2.10 -3.67
CA VAL A 279 5.43 0.82 -3.26
C VAL A 279 4.82 0.16 -4.50
N ALA A 280 5.43 -0.88 -4.98
CA ALA A 280 5.15 -1.55 -6.26
C ALA A 280 3.95 -2.51 -6.19
N ALA A 281 2.78 -2.05 -5.66
CA ALA A 281 1.62 -2.92 -5.48
C ALA A 281 1.04 -3.37 -6.83
N GLY A 282 0.90 -2.47 -7.81
CA GLY A 282 0.42 -2.78 -9.14
C GLY A 282 1.32 -3.76 -9.89
N ASP A 283 2.63 -3.55 -9.83
CA ASP A 283 3.60 -4.48 -10.40
C ASP A 283 3.52 -5.87 -9.74
N ALA A 284 3.28 -5.94 -8.42
CA ALA A 284 3.12 -7.22 -7.72
C ALA A 284 1.84 -7.95 -8.12
N PHE A 285 0.73 -7.23 -8.36
CA PHE A 285 -0.49 -7.81 -8.93
C PHE A 285 -0.18 -8.43 -10.30
N GLN A 286 0.49 -7.70 -11.17
CA GLN A 286 0.85 -8.19 -12.50
C GLN A 286 1.82 -9.39 -12.42
N LEU A 287 2.76 -9.38 -11.50
CA LEU A 287 3.66 -10.51 -11.26
C LEU A 287 2.89 -11.76 -10.81
N ALA A 288 1.89 -11.61 -9.93
CA ALA A 288 1.03 -12.71 -9.51
C ALA A 288 0.24 -13.29 -10.69
N VAL A 289 -0.26 -12.44 -11.59
CA VAL A 289 -0.91 -12.86 -12.84
C VAL A 289 0.08 -13.59 -13.75
N ASN A 290 1.26 -13.03 -13.99
CA ASN A 290 2.28 -13.58 -14.88
C ASN A 290 2.84 -14.93 -14.42
N THR A 291 2.83 -15.18 -13.10
CA THR A 291 3.26 -16.46 -12.52
C THR A 291 2.15 -17.51 -12.47
N GLY A 292 0.93 -17.14 -12.87
CA GLY A 292 -0.24 -18.02 -12.81
C GLY A 292 -0.81 -18.21 -11.41
N LEU A 293 -0.34 -17.47 -10.41
CA LEU A 293 -0.91 -17.48 -9.06
C LEU A 293 -2.29 -16.79 -9.07
N ALA A 294 -2.39 -15.63 -9.73
CA ALA A 294 -3.63 -14.88 -9.84
C ALA A 294 -4.30 -15.07 -11.21
N ALA A 295 -5.61 -14.91 -11.23
CA ALA A 295 -6.41 -14.96 -12.44
C ALA A 295 -6.00 -13.86 -13.43
N ALA A 296 -5.81 -14.24 -14.71
CA ALA A 296 -5.55 -13.32 -15.80
C ALA A 296 -6.81 -12.94 -16.59
N THR A 297 -7.87 -13.75 -16.50
CA THR A 297 -9.14 -13.65 -17.25
C THR A 297 -10.27 -14.32 -16.47
N GLY A 298 -11.47 -14.34 -17.04
CA GLY A 298 -12.62 -15.04 -16.44
C GLY A 298 -13.34 -14.20 -15.38
N PHE A 299 -13.19 -12.88 -15.42
CA PHE A 299 -13.79 -11.96 -14.46
C PHE A 299 -15.29 -11.71 -14.70
N TYR A 300 -15.76 -11.96 -15.92
CA TYR A 300 -17.15 -11.76 -16.33
C TYR A 300 -17.65 -12.97 -17.12
N ASP A 301 -18.94 -13.26 -16.98
CA ASP A 301 -19.63 -14.29 -17.77
C ASP A 301 -19.97 -13.79 -19.19
N SER A 302 -20.62 -14.65 -19.96
CA SER A 302 -21.03 -14.32 -21.34
C SER A 302 -22.06 -13.17 -21.42
N ASN A 303 -22.71 -12.83 -20.32
CA ASN A 303 -23.66 -11.73 -20.22
C ASN A 303 -23.01 -10.44 -19.70
N GLY A 304 -21.70 -10.46 -19.43
CA GLY A 304 -20.96 -9.33 -18.88
C GLY A 304 -21.22 -9.09 -17.40
N VAL A 305 -21.69 -10.09 -16.68
CA VAL A 305 -21.87 -10.04 -15.22
C VAL A 305 -20.62 -10.60 -14.55
N TRP A 306 -20.18 -9.98 -13.46
CA TRP A 306 -19.00 -10.43 -12.73
C TRP A 306 -19.16 -11.89 -12.25
N GLN A 307 -18.07 -12.64 -12.26
CA GLN A 307 -18.00 -13.99 -11.72
C GLN A 307 -16.64 -14.24 -11.08
N THR A 308 -16.56 -15.23 -10.20
CA THR A 308 -15.28 -15.70 -9.68
C THR A 308 -14.51 -16.43 -10.79
N PRO A 309 -13.26 -16.07 -11.07
CA PRO A 309 -12.43 -16.77 -12.04
C PRO A 309 -12.29 -18.26 -11.69
N ALA A 310 -12.31 -19.11 -12.73
CA ALA A 310 -12.21 -20.56 -12.54
C ALA A 310 -10.79 -21.04 -12.17
N THR A 311 -9.76 -20.23 -12.44
CA THR A 311 -8.35 -20.57 -12.20
C THR A 311 -7.61 -19.36 -11.59
N GLY A 312 -6.65 -19.65 -10.71
CA GLY A 312 -5.91 -18.63 -9.97
C GLY A 312 -6.74 -18.00 -8.86
N ILE A 313 -6.06 -17.28 -7.97
CA ILE A 313 -6.74 -16.47 -6.96
C ILE A 313 -7.28 -15.18 -7.59
N ASP A 314 -8.39 -14.68 -7.06
CA ASP A 314 -8.99 -13.42 -7.53
C ASP A 314 -8.44 -12.26 -6.68
N LEU A 315 -7.52 -11.46 -7.23
CA LEU A 315 -6.96 -10.30 -6.56
C LEU A 315 -7.93 -9.12 -6.49
N TRP A 316 -9.02 -9.15 -7.27
CA TRP A 316 -9.99 -8.07 -7.37
C TRP A 316 -11.31 -8.44 -6.70
N TRP A 317 -11.94 -7.45 -6.09
CA TRP A 317 -13.30 -7.57 -5.59
C TRP A 317 -14.31 -7.65 -6.77
N LYS A 318 -15.58 -7.93 -6.46
CA LYS A 318 -16.67 -8.11 -7.47
C LYS A 318 -16.78 -6.97 -8.49
N ASP A 319 -16.44 -5.74 -8.13
CA ASP A 319 -16.50 -4.60 -9.04
C ASP A 319 -15.31 -4.51 -10.01
N ARG A 320 -14.33 -5.39 -9.86
CA ARG A 320 -13.14 -5.48 -10.72
C ARG A 320 -12.29 -4.20 -10.73
N LEU A 321 -12.52 -3.35 -9.77
CA LEU A 321 -11.83 -2.10 -9.50
C LEU A 321 -11.01 -2.20 -8.20
N HIS A 322 -11.68 -2.54 -7.10
CA HIS A 322 -11.05 -2.64 -5.79
C HIS A 322 -10.35 -3.99 -5.58
N ALA A 323 -9.39 -4.01 -4.68
CA ALA A 323 -8.73 -5.24 -4.28
C ALA A 323 -9.68 -6.14 -3.48
N SER A 324 -9.56 -7.44 -3.68
CA SER A 324 -10.11 -8.45 -2.80
C SER A 324 -9.29 -8.56 -1.51
N VAL A 325 -9.66 -9.51 -0.65
CA VAL A 325 -8.85 -9.86 0.54
C VAL A 325 -7.41 -10.23 0.13
N TYR A 326 -7.24 -11.02 -0.92
CA TYR A 326 -5.92 -11.43 -1.42
C TYR A 326 -5.13 -10.26 -1.99
N GLY A 327 -5.79 -9.39 -2.75
CA GLY A 327 -5.17 -8.20 -3.33
C GLY A 327 -4.75 -7.20 -2.25
N SER A 328 -5.60 -6.95 -1.26
CA SER A 328 -5.29 -6.06 -0.14
C SER A 328 -4.15 -6.60 0.73
N TYR A 329 -4.09 -7.92 0.91
CA TYR A 329 -2.99 -8.57 1.62
C TYR A 329 -1.66 -8.44 0.83
N LEU A 330 -1.69 -8.62 -0.51
CA LEU A 330 -0.52 -8.42 -1.35
C LEU A 330 -0.03 -6.97 -1.33
N ASP A 331 -0.93 -5.98 -1.40
CA ASP A 331 -0.57 -4.56 -1.25
C ASP A 331 0.10 -4.32 0.12
N ALA A 332 -0.48 -4.83 1.21
CA ALA A 332 0.12 -4.69 2.54
C ALA A 332 1.50 -5.35 2.65
N LEU A 333 1.74 -6.48 2.00
CA LEU A 333 3.06 -7.11 1.91
C LEU A 333 4.07 -6.21 1.16
N MET A 334 3.63 -5.53 0.11
CA MET A 334 4.46 -4.58 -0.64
C MET A 334 4.76 -3.34 0.21
N GLN A 335 3.77 -2.81 0.95
CA GLN A 335 3.97 -1.73 1.92
C GLN A 335 4.98 -2.15 2.99
N PHE A 336 4.79 -3.33 3.58
CA PHE A 336 5.67 -3.86 4.61
C PHE A 336 7.12 -3.96 4.11
N GLY A 337 7.35 -4.63 3.00
CA GLY A 337 8.70 -4.86 2.51
C GLY A 337 9.40 -3.57 2.05
N THR A 338 8.67 -2.66 1.36
CA THR A 338 9.23 -1.38 0.89
C THR A 338 9.59 -0.45 2.05
N ILE A 339 8.72 -0.33 3.04
CA ILE A 339 8.87 0.64 4.14
C ILE A 339 9.87 0.14 5.18
N THR A 340 9.80 -1.14 5.54
CA THR A 340 10.65 -1.71 6.60
C THR A 340 12.00 -2.22 6.08
N GLY A 341 12.11 -2.52 4.79
CA GLY A 341 13.28 -3.19 4.22
C GLY A 341 13.37 -4.68 4.57
N LEU A 342 12.35 -5.26 5.22
CA LEU A 342 12.32 -6.68 5.57
C LEU A 342 11.71 -7.51 4.44
N ASN A 343 12.24 -8.71 4.24
CA ASN A 343 11.68 -9.65 3.29
C ASN A 343 10.31 -10.15 3.78
N PRO A 344 9.20 -9.96 3.02
CA PRO A 344 7.89 -10.46 3.40
C PRO A 344 7.82 -11.95 3.70
N LEU A 345 8.69 -12.78 3.11
CA LEU A 345 8.79 -14.21 3.42
C LEU A 345 9.16 -14.50 4.88
N THR A 346 9.76 -13.55 5.60
CA THR A 346 10.10 -13.74 7.03
C THR A 346 8.87 -13.78 7.93
N LEU A 347 7.72 -13.32 7.45
CA LEU A 347 6.44 -13.42 8.16
C LEU A 347 5.97 -14.88 8.26
N GLY A 348 6.24 -15.70 7.23
CA GLY A 348 6.03 -17.14 7.24
C GLY A 348 4.57 -17.58 7.11
N ALA A 349 4.34 -18.89 7.21
CA ALA A 349 3.02 -19.51 7.04
C ALA A 349 2.02 -19.21 8.17
N GLY A 350 2.50 -18.75 9.32
CA GLY A 350 1.70 -18.39 10.49
C GLY A 350 1.48 -16.89 10.62
N GLU A 351 1.54 -16.14 9.51
CA GLU A 351 1.31 -14.70 9.51
C GLU A 351 -0.12 -14.39 9.96
N GLN A 352 -0.23 -13.56 11.01
CA GLN A 352 -1.49 -13.39 11.74
C GLN A 352 -2.57 -12.70 10.91
N ALA A 353 -2.22 -11.67 10.13
CA ALA A 353 -3.22 -10.98 9.32
C ALA A 353 -3.81 -11.91 8.24
N ALA A 354 -3.01 -12.79 7.64
CA ALA A 354 -3.52 -13.79 6.69
C ALA A 354 -4.53 -14.73 7.38
N ILE A 355 -4.20 -15.22 8.57
CA ILE A 355 -5.09 -16.09 9.36
C ILE A 355 -6.41 -15.40 9.65
N ASP A 356 -6.36 -14.18 10.17
CA ASP A 356 -7.53 -13.38 10.56
C ASP A 356 -8.43 -13.03 9.36
N LEU A 357 -7.82 -12.81 8.21
CA LEU A 357 -8.50 -12.52 6.95
C LEU A 357 -9.01 -13.78 6.23
N GLY A 358 -8.78 -14.98 6.78
CA GLY A 358 -9.21 -16.24 6.20
C GLY A 358 -8.41 -16.68 4.98
N ILE A 359 -7.19 -16.19 4.82
CA ILE A 359 -6.26 -16.63 3.77
C ILE A 359 -5.52 -17.88 4.27
N ASP A 360 -5.64 -18.98 3.53
CA ASP A 360 -4.93 -20.20 3.89
C ASP A 360 -3.40 -20.01 3.80
N SER A 361 -2.66 -20.78 4.59
CA SER A 361 -1.21 -20.66 4.72
C SER A 361 -0.44 -20.86 3.40
N THR A 362 -0.94 -21.69 2.50
CA THR A 362 -0.33 -21.94 1.20
C THR A 362 -0.45 -20.72 0.31
N THR A 363 -1.63 -20.14 0.25
CA THR A 363 -1.91 -18.90 -0.50
C THR A 363 -1.15 -17.73 0.11
N ALA A 364 -1.13 -17.59 1.45
CA ALA A 364 -0.37 -16.55 2.13
C ALA A 364 1.13 -16.60 1.78
N LEU A 365 1.75 -17.79 1.87
CA LEU A 365 3.15 -17.98 1.47
C LEU A 365 3.40 -17.70 -0.01
N ALA A 366 2.46 -18.05 -0.90
CA ALA A 366 2.58 -17.75 -2.32
C ALA A 366 2.55 -16.24 -2.58
N LEU A 367 1.67 -15.48 -1.92
CA LEU A 367 1.61 -14.03 -1.99
C LEU A 367 2.87 -13.36 -1.38
N GLN A 368 3.35 -13.86 -0.24
CA GLN A 368 4.62 -13.42 0.36
C GLN A 368 5.80 -13.63 -0.61
N LYS A 369 5.80 -14.75 -1.35
CA LYS A 369 6.83 -15.03 -2.36
C LYS A 369 6.75 -14.06 -3.55
N VAL A 370 5.55 -13.74 -4.02
CA VAL A 370 5.35 -12.71 -5.07
C VAL A 370 5.91 -11.37 -4.58
N ALA A 371 5.53 -10.91 -3.38
CA ALA A 371 6.02 -9.67 -2.82
C ALA A 371 7.55 -9.68 -2.65
N SER A 372 8.12 -10.75 -2.10
CA SER A 372 9.57 -10.94 -1.95
C SER A 372 10.30 -10.85 -3.29
N THR A 373 9.74 -11.48 -4.33
CA THR A 373 10.31 -11.46 -5.69
C THR A 373 10.23 -10.06 -6.29
N GLN A 374 9.09 -9.39 -6.19
CA GLN A 374 8.89 -8.03 -6.71
C GLN A 374 9.82 -7.03 -6.05
N LEU A 375 10.10 -7.18 -4.76
CA LEU A 375 11.03 -6.36 -4.00
C LEU A 375 12.51 -6.70 -4.23
N GLY A 376 12.81 -7.71 -5.05
CA GLY A 376 14.19 -8.11 -5.37
C GLY A 376 14.90 -8.84 -4.24
N PHE A 377 14.18 -9.31 -3.22
CA PHE A 377 14.79 -10.21 -2.24
C PHE A 377 15.07 -11.54 -2.93
N THR A 378 16.35 -11.85 -3.12
CA THR A 378 16.74 -13.18 -3.55
C THR A 378 16.32 -14.18 -2.48
N ALA A 379 15.58 -15.22 -2.86
CA ALA A 379 15.40 -16.35 -1.95
C ALA A 379 16.80 -16.74 -1.46
N ALA A 380 17.01 -16.74 -0.15
CA ALA A 380 18.23 -17.33 0.40
C ALA A 380 18.23 -18.77 -0.14
N VAL A 381 19.07 -19.03 -1.13
CA VAL A 381 19.35 -20.41 -1.54
C VAL A 381 19.90 -21.04 -0.27
N PRO A 382 19.23 -22.03 0.34
CA PRO A 382 19.83 -22.74 1.46
C PRO A 382 21.17 -23.24 0.92
N GLU A 383 22.26 -22.68 1.42
CA GLU A 383 23.57 -23.18 1.01
C GLU A 383 23.60 -24.69 1.34
N PRO A 384 23.61 -25.60 0.35
CA PRO A 384 23.62 -27.01 0.62
C PRO A 384 25.03 -27.40 1.09
N GLY A 385 25.43 -26.90 2.23
CA GLY A 385 26.77 -27.19 2.67
C GLY A 385 27.17 -26.64 4.02
N SER A 386 26.66 -25.50 4.48
CA SER A 386 27.16 -24.90 5.72
C SER A 386 26.94 -25.82 6.92
N TRP A 387 25.79 -26.47 7.03
CA TRP A 387 25.55 -27.47 8.09
C TRP A 387 26.29 -28.77 7.87
N ALA A 388 26.44 -29.23 6.62
CA ALA A 388 27.22 -30.42 6.28
C ALA A 388 28.71 -30.17 6.50
N LEU A 389 29.23 -29.00 6.15
CA LEU A 389 30.63 -28.61 6.44
C LEU A 389 30.85 -28.43 7.95
N PHE A 390 29.91 -27.89 8.70
CA PHE A 390 30.00 -27.78 10.16
C PHE A 390 29.99 -29.18 10.80
N ALA A 391 29.12 -30.08 10.38
CA ALA A 391 29.04 -31.45 10.86
C ALA A 391 30.31 -32.25 10.46
N ALA A 392 30.81 -32.10 9.24
CA ALA A 392 32.05 -32.73 8.79
C ALA A 392 33.25 -32.17 9.55
N GLY A 393 33.34 -30.87 9.79
CA GLY A 393 34.38 -30.25 10.61
C GLY A 393 34.38 -30.76 12.05
N LEU A 394 33.20 -30.89 12.67
CA LEU A 394 33.06 -31.45 14.00
C LEU A 394 33.50 -32.94 14.06
N ALA A 395 33.14 -33.74 13.04
CA ALA A 395 33.54 -35.15 12.94
C ALA A 395 35.04 -35.29 12.82
N VAL A 396 35.71 -34.43 12.06
CA VAL A 396 37.20 -34.43 11.94
C VAL A 396 37.86 -34.08 13.27
N VAL A 397 37.37 -33.06 13.98
CA VAL A 397 37.90 -32.64 15.29
C VAL A 397 37.73 -33.76 16.34
N VAL A 398 36.59 -34.42 16.36
CA VAL A 398 36.32 -35.55 17.27
C VAL A 398 37.20 -36.77 16.91
N GLY A 399 37.38 -37.05 15.60
CA GLY A 399 38.24 -38.11 15.11
C GLY A 399 39.71 -37.94 15.46
N LEU A 400 40.23 -36.71 15.38
CA LEU A 400 41.61 -36.38 15.73
C LEU A 400 41.85 -36.43 17.25
N ARG A 401 40.88 -36.07 18.11
CA ARG A 401 40.99 -36.23 19.58
C ARG A 401 41.07 -37.71 20.03
N ARG A 402 40.47 -38.64 19.31
CA ARG A 402 40.51 -40.09 19.63
C ARG A 402 41.81 -40.77 19.24
N ARG A 403 42.68 -40.14 18.45
CA ARG A 403 43.94 -40.70 17.98
C ARG A 403 45.20 -40.31 18.79
N ARG A 404 45.05 -39.73 19.99
CA ARG A 404 46.20 -39.50 20.86
C ARG A 404 46.59 -40.84 21.49
N PRO A 405 47.74 -41.47 21.13
CA PRO A 405 48.22 -42.66 21.80
C PRO A 405 48.65 -42.30 23.22
N HIS A 406 48.29 -43.17 24.17
CA HIS A 406 48.89 -43.14 25.50
C HIS A 406 50.38 -43.46 25.34
N ALA A 407 51.22 -42.44 25.48
CA ALA A 407 52.65 -42.68 25.70
C ALA A 407 52.81 -43.18 27.12
N ARG A 408 53.44 -44.37 27.23
CA ARG A 408 53.94 -44.98 28.47
C ARG A 408 55.14 -44.20 29.00
#